data_90d1dcd0699773df9424b13d35184de5
#
_entry.id   90d1dcd0699773df9424b13d35184de5
#
_cell.length_a   1.000
_cell.length_b   1.000
_cell.length_c   1.000
_cell.angle_alpha   90.00
_cell.angle_beta   90.00
_cell.angle_gamma   90.00
#
_symmetry.space_group_name_H-M   'P 1'
#
loop_
_entity.id
_entity.type
_entity.pdbx_description
1 polymer ?
#
loop_
_entity_poly.entity_id
_entity_poly.type
_entity_poly.pdbx_seq_one_letter_code
_entity_poly.pdbx_strand_id
1 'polypeptide(L)'
;MNIKIELNKRNRENNTYETINFFWNDIIVMDKASIFANKLVALTDRKIMVNRDLYDIWFFYKNNFPINEKIITERTWKTYKEYLEFLIVFLSKVNKKTLLNWLWEVLNPKQKAFVKDKLLSELIWKIEFELKFS
;
A
#
# COMPACT_ATOMS: atom_id res chain seq x y z
N MET A 1 20.00 -9.13 -1.79
CA MET A 1 18.68 -8.77 -1.27
C MET A 1 18.85 -8.05 0.06
N ASN A 2 18.43 -6.81 0.11
CA ASN A 2 18.53 -6.02 1.33
C ASN A 2 17.30 -6.30 2.21
N ILE A 3 17.55 -6.83 3.41
CA ILE A 3 16.49 -6.99 4.41
C ILE A 3 16.48 -5.74 5.26
N LYS A 4 15.38 -5.01 5.19
CA LYS A 4 15.17 -3.84 6.03
C LYS A 4 14.42 -4.27 7.29
N ILE A 5 15.09 -4.17 8.44
CA ILE A 5 14.47 -4.40 9.74
C ILE A 5 13.97 -3.04 10.25
N GLU A 6 12.67 -2.86 10.29
CA GLU A 6 12.06 -1.68 10.89
C GLU A 6 11.59 -2.01 12.29
N LEU A 7 12.17 -1.33 13.29
CA LEU A 7 11.68 -1.39 14.66
C LEU A 7 10.56 -0.39 14.82
N ASN A 8 9.33 -0.87 14.77
CA ASN A 8 8.16 -0.03 15.03
C ASN A 8 7.84 -0.09 16.53
N LYS A 9 8.07 1.02 17.25
CA LYS A 9 7.77 1.15 18.68
C LYS A 9 6.26 1.25 18.96
N ARG A 10 5.42 1.42 17.95
CA ARG A 10 3.97 1.48 18.11
C ARG A 10 3.43 0.07 18.20
N ASN A 11 2.85 -0.26 19.34
CA ASN A 11 2.18 -1.54 19.54
C ASN A 11 0.91 -1.58 18.69
N ARG A 12 0.86 -2.47 17.69
CA ARG A 12 -0.29 -2.69 16.82
C ARG A 12 -0.79 -4.11 17.05
N GLU A 13 -1.90 -4.24 17.76
CA GLU A 13 -2.44 -5.53 18.18
C GLU A 13 -2.89 -6.43 17.02
N ASN A 14 -3.35 -5.83 15.92
CA ASN A 14 -3.90 -6.57 14.80
C ASN A 14 -2.88 -6.96 13.72
N ASN A 15 -1.62 -6.56 13.85
CA ASN A 15 -0.57 -7.02 12.95
C ASN A 15 -0.37 -8.52 13.12
N THR A 16 -0.33 -9.23 12.01
CA THR A 16 -0.06 -10.66 11.99
C THR A 16 1.28 -10.95 11.34
N TYR A 17 1.91 -12.05 11.76
CA TYR A 17 3.29 -12.39 11.39
C TYR A 17 3.36 -13.83 10.91
N GLU A 18 4.35 -14.10 10.07
CA GLU A 18 4.67 -15.43 9.62
C GLU A 18 6.14 -15.73 9.85
N THR A 19 6.49 -17.01 10.00
CA THR A 19 7.88 -17.45 10.09
C THR A 19 8.35 -17.90 8.73
N ILE A 20 9.45 -17.31 8.27
CA ILE A 20 10.13 -17.74 7.03
C ILE A 20 11.53 -18.23 7.35
N ASN A 21 11.99 -19.22 6.59
CA ASN A 21 13.38 -19.67 6.65
C ASN A 21 14.23 -18.85 5.67
N PHE A 22 15.24 -18.18 6.19
CA PHE A 22 16.17 -17.39 5.39
C PHE A 22 17.60 -17.76 5.76
N PHE A 23 18.34 -18.35 4.83
CA PHE A 23 19.70 -18.84 5.05
C PHE A 23 19.84 -19.68 6.34
N TRP A 24 18.98 -20.70 6.50
CA TRP A 24 18.93 -21.62 7.64
C TRP A 24 18.48 -20.99 8.96
N ASN A 25 18.10 -19.71 8.96
CA ASN A 25 17.55 -19.04 10.13
C ASN A 25 16.04 -18.82 9.97
N ASP A 26 15.30 -19.14 11.01
CA ASP A 26 13.87 -18.80 11.07
C ASP A 26 13.73 -17.33 11.44
N ILE A 27 13.02 -16.58 10.59
CA ILE A 27 12.78 -15.14 10.78
C ILE A 27 11.28 -14.92 10.88
N ILE A 28 10.87 -14.12 11.85
CA ILE A 28 9.49 -13.68 11.98
C ILE A 28 9.32 -12.39 11.18
N VAL A 29 8.41 -12.42 10.21
CA VAL A 29 8.11 -11.26 9.36
C VAL A 29 6.62 -10.97 9.38
N MET A 30 6.25 -9.70 9.19
CA MET A 30 4.85 -9.33 9.01
C MET A 30 4.30 -9.99 7.74
N ASP A 31 3.11 -10.59 7.81
CA ASP A 31 2.51 -11.23 6.64
C ASP A 31 2.04 -10.22 5.59
N LYS A 32 1.76 -10.71 4.39
CA LYS A 32 1.37 -9.86 3.25
C LYS A 32 0.11 -9.04 3.52
N ALA A 33 -0.87 -9.63 4.17
CA ALA A 33 -2.13 -8.96 4.49
C ALA A 33 -1.91 -7.77 5.42
N SER A 34 -1.06 -7.93 6.42
CA SER A 34 -0.72 -6.87 7.37
C SER A 34 0.16 -5.79 6.74
N ILE A 35 1.14 -6.17 5.92
CA ILE A 35 1.97 -5.21 5.17
C ILE A 35 1.10 -4.35 4.25
N PHE A 36 0.19 -4.97 3.51
CA PHE A 36 -0.71 -4.27 2.60
C PHE A 36 -1.59 -3.28 3.35
N ALA A 37 -2.24 -3.71 4.42
CA ALA A 37 -3.10 -2.84 5.21
C ALA A 37 -2.35 -1.64 5.82
N ASN A 38 -1.17 -1.88 6.37
CA ASN A 38 -0.34 -0.81 6.93
C ASN A 38 0.13 0.19 5.86
N LYS A 39 0.52 -0.27 4.69
CA LYS A 39 0.89 0.62 3.57
C LYS A 39 -0.28 1.42 3.06
N LEU A 40 -1.45 0.79 2.96
CA LEU A 40 -2.66 1.47 2.52
C LEU A 40 -3.03 2.62 3.46
N VAL A 41 -2.99 2.39 4.76
CA VAL A 41 -3.27 3.44 5.75
C VAL A 41 -2.18 4.52 5.77
N ALA A 42 -0.91 4.14 5.62
CA ALA A 42 0.20 5.08 5.58
C ALA A 42 0.06 6.11 4.43
N LEU A 43 -0.61 5.74 3.36
CA LEU A 43 -0.84 6.62 2.21
C LEU A 43 -1.58 7.90 2.61
N THR A 44 -2.57 7.80 3.49
CA THR A 44 -3.40 8.93 3.92
C THR A 44 -2.97 9.53 5.26
N ASP A 45 -2.15 8.79 6.02
CA ASP A 45 -1.73 9.15 7.38
C ASP A 45 -0.52 10.10 7.39
N ARG A 46 0.26 10.11 6.33
CA ARG A 46 1.44 10.96 6.20
C ARG A 46 1.07 12.37 5.75
N LYS A 47 1.77 13.38 6.28
CA LYS A 47 1.61 14.77 5.85
C LYS A 47 1.96 14.97 4.38
N ILE A 48 2.97 14.25 3.90
CA ILE A 48 3.41 14.27 2.50
C ILE A 48 3.28 12.84 1.97
N MET A 49 2.49 12.69 0.92
CA MET A 49 2.31 11.41 0.26
C MET A 49 3.61 10.96 -0.40
N VAL A 50 3.98 9.71 -0.16
CA VAL A 50 5.13 9.08 -0.80
C VAL A 50 4.64 8.31 -2.03
N ASN A 51 5.05 8.77 -3.20
CA ASN A 51 4.60 8.20 -4.49
C ASN A 51 4.93 6.70 -4.64
N ARG A 52 6.01 6.27 -4.02
CA ARG A 52 6.39 4.84 -3.98
C ARG A 52 5.30 3.99 -3.34
N ASP A 53 4.62 4.49 -2.32
CA ASP A 53 3.54 3.76 -1.67
C ASP A 53 2.35 3.54 -2.61
N LEU A 54 2.07 4.48 -3.52
CA LEU A 54 1.04 4.29 -4.55
C LEU A 54 1.37 3.14 -5.50
N TYR A 55 2.62 3.05 -5.93
CA TYR A 55 3.07 1.97 -6.79
C TYR A 55 3.00 0.61 -6.08
N ASP A 56 3.45 0.56 -4.83
CA ASP A 56 3.41 -0.66 -4.01
C ASP A 56 1.96 -1.12 -3.79
N ILE A 57 1.06 -0.21 -3.49
CA ILE A 57 -0.36 -0.51 -3.29
C ILE A 57 -1.00 -1.01 -4.59
N TRP A 58 -0.71 -0.37 -5.71
CA TRP A 58 -1.15 -0.84 -7.03
C TRP A 58 -0.66 -2.27 -7.30
N PHE A 59 0.61 -2.54 -7.02
CA PHE A 59 1.21 -3.85 -7.17
C PHE A 59 0.50 -4.91 -6.31
N PHE A 60 0.20 -4.59 -5.06
CA PHE A 60 -0.51 -5.51 -4.17
C PHE A 60 -1.92 -5.82 -4.68
N TYR A 61 -2.66 -4.83 -5.13
CA TYR A 61 -3.99 -5.05 -5.73
C TYR A 61 -3.90 -5.87 -7.01
N LYS A 62 -2.94 -5.55 -7.88
CA LYS A 62 -2.73 -6.29 -9.14
C LYS A 62 -2.47 -7.77 -8.91
N ASN A 63 -1.73 -8.11 -7.86
CA ASN A 63 -1.38 -9.49 -7.53
C ASN A 63 -2.36 -10.14 -6.54
N ASN A 64 -3.50 -9.50 -6.29
CA ASN A 64 -4.56 -10.02 -5.42
C ASN A 64 -4.06 -10.38 -4.02
N PHE A 65 -3.20 -9.57 -3.45
CA PHE A 65 -2.74 -9.78 -2.08
C PHE A 65 -3.92 -9.65 -1.12
N PRO A 66 -4.03 -10.53 -0.12
CA PRO A 66 -5.04 -10.37 0.91
C PRO A 66 -4.80 -9.11 1.72
N ILE A 67 -5.83 -8.59 2.35
CA ILE A 67 -5.73 -7.41 3.21
C ILE A 67 -6.24 -7.72 4.61
N ASN A 68 -5.53 -7.24 5.61
CA ASN A 68 -5.94 -7.38 7.01
C ASN A 68 -6.83 -6.18 7.38
N GLU A 69 -8.14 -6.35 7.23
CA GLU A 69 -9.12 -5.29 7.46
C GLU A 69 -9.14 -4.79 8.91
N LYS A 70 -8.77 -5.62 9.86
CA LYS A 70 -8.69 -5.25 11.28
C LYS A 70 -7.69 -4.12 11.52
N ILE A 71 -6.58 -4.10 10.78
CA ILE A 71 -5.59 -3.04 10.85
C ILE A 71 -6.18 -1.72 10.35
N ILE A 72 -6.94 -1.76 9.27
CA ILE A 72 -7.61 -0.57 8.74
C ILE A 72 -8.52 0.03 9.81
N THR A 73 -9.36 -0.77 10.41
CA THR A 73 -10.28 -0.33 11.47
C THR A 73 -9.52 0.18 12.71
N GLU A 74 -8.50 -0.53 13.14
CA GLU A 74 -7.65 -0.13 14.29
C GLU A 74 -7.03 1.25 14.09
N ARG A 75 -6.51 1.53 12.89
CA ARG A 75 -5.76 2.75 12.62
C ARG A 75 -6.62 3.94 12.19
N THR A 76 -7.76 3.69 11.55
CA THR A 76 -8.59 4.74 10.93
C THR A 76 -9.96 4.94 11.57
N TRP A 77 -10.39 4.02 12.43
CA TRP A 77 -11.74 3.99 13.03
C TRP A 77 -12.86 3.84 11.97
N LYS A 78 -12.50 3.38 10.77
CA LYS A 78 -13.41 3.13 9.65
C LYS A 78 -13.43 1.65 9.31
N THR A 79 -14.57 1.18 8.79
CA THR A 79 -14.58 -0.12 8.14
C THR A 79 -13.73 -0.09 6.88
N TYR A 80 -13.34 -1.24 6.36
CA TYR A 80 -12.57 -1.31 5.13
C TYR A 80 -13.29 -0.60 3.97
N LYS A 81 -14.60 -0.83 3.85
CA LYS A 81 -15.41 -0.18 2.82
C LYS A 81 -15.42 1.35 2.94
N GLU A 82 -15.68 1.86 4.13
CA GLU A 82 -15.65 3.31 4.41
C GLU A 82 -14.29 3.92 4.12
N TYR A 83 -13.23 3.21 4.46
CA TYR A 83 -11.87 3.66 4.18
C TYR A 83 -11.58 3.71 2.68
N LEU A 84 -12.05 2.73 1.90
CA LEU A 84 -11.89 2.74 0.44
C LEU A 84 -12.64 3.90 -0.22
N GLU A 85 -13.84 4.21 0.26
CA GLU A 85 -14.60 5.39 -0.22
C GLU A 85 -13.81 6.69 0.04
N PHE A 86 -13.27 6.82 1.24
CA PHE A 86 -12.41 7.94 1.61
C PHE A 86 -11.16 7.99 0.73
N LEU A 87 -10.55 6.86 0.47
CA LEU A 87 -9.32 6.74 -0.32
C LEU A 87 -9.52 7.17 -1.79
N ILE A 88 -10.67 6.83 -2.38
CA ILE A 88 -11.01 7.26 -3.75
C ILE A 88 -11.04 8.78 -3.83
N VAL A 89 -11.70 9.44 -2.88
CA VAL A 89 -11.76 10.91 -2.82
C VAL A 89 -10.36 11.50 -2.65
N PHE A 90 -9.57 10.92 -1.76
CA PHE A 90 -8.19 11.33 -1.52
C PHE A 90 -7.33 11.23 -2.78
N LEU A 91 -7.38 10.09 -3.47
CA LEU A 91 -6.59 9.86 -4.68
C LEU A 91 -7.03 10.73 -5.86
N SER A 92 -8.30 11.09 -5.93
CA SER A 92 -8.80 11.96 -7.00
C SER A 92 -8.20 13.38 -6.93
N LYS A 93 -7.69 13.78 -5.78
CA LYS A 93 -7.04 15.09 -5.56
C LYS A 93 -5.54 15.08 -5.78
N VAL A 94 -4.95 13.92 -6.06
CA VAL A 94 -3.49 13.78 -6.22
C VAL A 94 -3.03 14.41 -7.53
N ASN A 95 -1.96 15.21 -7.46
CA ASN A 95 -1.36 15.83 -8.64
C ASN A 95 -0.42 14.83 -9.34
N LYS A 96 -0.74 14.50 -10.58
CA LYS A 96 0.07 13.57 -11.40
C LYS A 96 1.51 14.03 -11.64
N LYS A 97 1.75 15.34 -11.66
CA LYS A 97 3.09 15.88 -11.86
C LYS A 97 4.04 15.57 -10.69
N THR A 98 3.52 15.55 -9.46
CA THR A 98 4.33 15.22 -8.29
C THR A 98 4.62 13.74 -8.16
N LEU A 99 3.81 12.87 -8.78
CA LEU A 99 4.02 11.43 -8.79
C LEU A 99 5.34 11.01 -9.43
N LEU A 100 5.82 11.74 -10.41
CA LEU A 100 7.01 11.38 -11.17
C LEU A 100 8.32 11.74 -10.47
N ASN A 101 8.31 12.75 -9.59
CA ASN A 101 9.53 13.29 -9.01
C ASN A 101 10.29 12.30 -8.13
N TRP A 102 9.60 11.35 -7.52
CA TRP A 102 10.19 10.41 -6.56
C TRP A 102 10.68 9.09 -7.15
N LEU A 103 10.01 8.63 -8.21
CA LEU A 103 10.29 7.31 -8.80
C LEU A 103 11.14 7.41 -10.06
N TRP A 104 11.43 8.61 -10.51
CA TRP A 104 12.04 8.86 -11.82
C TRP A 104 13.37 8.13 -12.01
N GLU A 105 14.24 8.12 -11.00
CA GLU A 105 15.57 7.52 -11.09
C GLU A 105 15.55 5.98 -11.00
N VAL A 106 14.51 5.41 -10.41
CA VAL A 106 14.40 3.98 -10.11
C VAL A 106 13.64 3.21 -11.19
N LEU A 107 12.84 3.91 -11.99
CA LEU A 107 11.96 3.28 -12.98
C LEU A 107 12.61 3.26 -14.38
N ASN A 108 12.39 2.15 -15.10
CA ASN A 108 12.73 2.07 -16.52
C ASN A 108 11.74 2.92 -17.36
N PRO A 109 12.01 3.18 -18.67
CA PRO A 109 11.13 4.01 -19.51
C PRO A 109 9.68 3.53 -19.59
N LYS A 110 9.44 2.21 -19.60
CA LYS A 110 8.08 1.64 -19.63
C LYS A 110 7.34 1.91 -18.31
N GLN A 111 8.03 1.74 -17.19
CA GLN A 111 7.46 2.02 -15.87
C GLN A 111 7.16 3.50 -15.70
N LYS A 112 8.05 4.39 -16.19
CA LYS A 112 7.83 5.85 -16.16
C LYS A 112 6.58 6.24 -16.94
N ALA A 113 6.41 5.71 -18.14
CA ALA A 113 5.23 5.96 -18.96
C ALA A 113 3.95 5.46 -18.26
N PHE A 114 4.00 4.28 -17.66
CA PHE A 114 2.89 3.70 -16.91
C PHE A 114 2.50 4.57 -15.71
N VAL A 115 3.47 4.98 -14.89
CA VAL A 115 3.23 5.84 -13.72
C VAL A 115 2.63 7.18 -14.14
N LYS A 116 3.15 7.77 -15.19
CA LYS A 116 2.65 9.05 -15.71
C LYS A 116 1.20 8.98 -16.18
N ASP A 117 0.85 7.94 -16.95
CA ASP A 117 -0.40 7.92 -17.70
C ASP A 117 -1.49 7.07 -17.06
N LYS A 118 -1.13 6.01 -16.32
CA LYS A 118 -2.08 4.95 -15.95
C LYS A 118 -2.14 4.57 -14.49
N LEU A 119 -1.06 4.75 -13.71
CA LEU A 119 -0.99 4.23 -12.34
C LEU A 119 -2.17 4.67 -11.48
N LEU A 120 -2.41 5.97 -11.43
CA LEU A 120 -3.44 6.53 -10.55
C LEU A 120 -4.84 6.09 -10.99
N SER A 121 -5.13 6.14 -12.28
CA SER A 121 -6.43 5.73 -12.81
C SER A 121 -6.70 4.24 -12.63
N GLU A 122 -5.69 3.39 -12.84
CA GLU A 122 -5.82 1.95 -12.59
C GLU A 122 -6.01 1.64 -11.11
N LEU A 123 -5.30 2.35 -10.24
CA LEU A 123 -5.44 2.16 -8.80
C LEU A 123 -6.85 2.53 -8.34
N ILE A 124 -7.36 3.67 -8.76
CA ILE A 124 -8.73 4.11 -8.45
C ILE A 124 -9.74 3.07 -8.96
N TRP A 125 -9.57 2.62 -10.19
CA TRP A 125 -10.45 1.59 -10.77
C TRP A 125 -10.44 0.30 -9.94
N LYS A 126 -9.27 -0.15 -9.51
CA LYS A 126 -9.16 -1.36 -8.67
C LYS A 126 -9.84 -1.20 -7.31
N ILE A 127 -9.71 -0.03 -6.72
CA ILE A 127 -10.38 0.27 -5.44
C ILE A 127 -11.90 0.31 -5.62
N GLU A 128 -12.38 0.92 -6.69
CA GLU A 128 -13.81 0.93 -7.02
C GLU A 128 -14.34 -0.47 -7.28
N PHE A 129 -13.57 -1.30 -7.97
CA PHE A 129 -13.92 -2.69 -8.20
C PHE A 129 -14.03 -3.46 -6.88
N GLU A 130 -13.06 -3.28 -5.99
CA GLU A 130 -13.07 -3.91 -4.66
C GLU A 130 -14.30 -3.47 -3.85
N LEU A 131 -14.63 -2.19 -3.87
CA LEU A 131 -15.84 -1.67 -3.22
C LEU A 131 -17.12 -2.30 -3.75
N LYS A 132 -17.20 -2.53 -5.04
CA LYS A 132 -18.39 -3.06 -5.69
C LYS A 132 -18.62 -4.54 -5.37
N PHE A 133 -17.54 -5.30 -5.17
CA PHE A 133 -17.58 -6.76 -5.03
C PHE A 133 -17.19 -7.27 -3.63
N SER A 134 -16.89 -6.38 -2.71
CA SER A 134 -16.60 -6.77 -1.32
C SER A 134 -17.85 -6.83 -0.45
#